data_fa058367da8192d0592af87d380c7b24
#
_entry.id   fa058367da8192d0592af87d380c7b24
#
_cell.length_a   1.000
_cell.length_b   1.000
_cell.length_c   1.000
_cell.angle_alpha   90.00
_cell.angle_beta   90.00
_cell.angle_gamma   90.00
#
_symmetry.space_group_name_H-M   'P 1'
#
loop_
_entity.id
_entity.type
_entity.pdbx_description
1 polymer ?
#
loop_
_entity_poly.entity_id
_entity_poly.type
_entity_poly.pdbx_seq_one_letter_code
_entity_poly.pdbx_strand_id
1 'polypeptide(L)'
;AWLAMSDANIAAQNMVIAAESFGLGSCYIGDIIEQHERVKEALCLPDEVFPACMLVIGHPSEQQKQRKKPARFHRDYIVHTDVYHTMEPQVHQHFFEERALRNETPVVDFPAQVEAFWKRKYESVFSREMNRSARAYLAAFAEETEEEKR
;
A
#
# COMPACT_ATOMS: atom_id res chain seq x y z
N ALA A 1 13.27 5.53 -11.13
CA ALA A 1 12.76 5.22 -9.79
C ALA A 1 11.68 4.10 -9.82
N TRP A 2 10.62 4.22 -10.63
CA TRP A 2 9.48 3.28 -10.60
C TRP A 2 9.83 1.84 -10.93
N LEU A 3 10.68 1.59 -11.92
CA LEU A 3 11.10 0.24 -12.31
C LEU A 3 11.87 -0.44 -11.19
N ALA A 4 12.84 0.24 -10.60
CA ALA A 4 13.61 -0.29 -9.46
C ALA A 4 12.72 -0.60 -8.23
N MET A 5 11.70 0.27 -7.97
CA MET A 5 10.73 0.02 -6.92
C MET A 5 9.87 -1.23 -7.20
N SER A 6 9.48 -1.43 -8.47
CA SER A 6 8.74 -2.62 -8.87
C SER A 6 9.58 -3.88 -8.70
N ASP A 7 10.84 -3.87 -9.11
CA ASP A 7 11.76 -5.01 -8.96
C ASP A 7 11.95 -5.38 -7.49
N ALA A 8 12.14 -4.39 -6.62
CA ALA A 8 12.28 -4.63 -5.17
C ALA A 8 11.01 -5.26 -4.58
N ASN A 9 9.81 -4.77 -4.98
CA ASN A 9 8.54 -5.33 -4.51
C ASN A 9 8.28 -6.75 -5.03
N ILE A 10 8.67 -7.05 -6.28
CA ILE A 10 8.58 -8.40 -6.86
C ILE A 10 9.51 -9.36 -6.10
N ALA A 11 10.74 -8.94 -5.80
CA ALA A 11 11.66 -9.73 -4.99
C ALA A 11 11.09 -9.99 -3.58
N ALA A 12 10.55 -8.96 -2.92
CA ALA A 12 9.91 -9.09 -1.62
C ALA A 12 8.71 -10.06 -1.66
N GLN A 13 7.90 -10.04 -2.73
CA GLN A 13 6.79 -10.99 -2.87
C GLN A 13 7.27 -12.44 -3.02
N ASN A 14 8.39 -12.69 -3.71
CA ASN A 14 8.99 -14.02 -3.75
C ASN A 14 9.48 -14.47 -2.37
N MET A 15 10.01 -13.56 -1.55
CA MET A 15 10.37 -13.86 -0.16
C MET A 15 9.13 -14.23 0.68
N VAL A 16 8.00 -13.55 0.49
CA VAL A 16 6.73 -13.88 1.15
C VAL A 16 6.29 -15.31 0.82
N ILE A 17 6.31 -15.69 -0.46
CA ILE A 17 5.94 -17.04 -0.90
C ILE A 17 6.88 -18.10 -0.31
N ALA A 18 8.17 -17.84 -0.33
CA ALA A 18 9.16 -18.71 0.29
C ALA A 18 8.96 -18.84 1.80
N ALA A 19 8.72 -17.75 2.52
CA ALA A 19 8.45 -17.75 3.96
C ALA A 19 7.20 -18.57 4.29
N GLU A 20 6.12 -18.43 3.51
CA GLU A 20 4.89 -19.19 3.69
C GLU A 20 5.13 -20.71 3.52
N SER A 21 5.99 -21.11 2.58
CA SER A 21 6.35 -22.54 2.39
C SER A 21 7.07 -23.15 3.61
N PHE A 22 7.70 -22.33 4.44
CA PHE A 22 8.30 -22.72 5.73
C PHE A 22 7.36 -22.56 6.93
N GLY A 23 6.08 -22.27 6.71
CA GLY A 23 5.10 -22.04 7.77
C GLY A 23 5.28 -20.70 8.51
N LEU A 24 6.01 -19.76 7.94
CA LEU A 24 6.17 -18.42 8.46
C LEU A 24 5.07 -17.49 7.96
N GLY A 25 4.70 -16.51 8.78
CA GLY A 25 3.86 -15.40 8.37
C GLY A 25 4.68 -14.20 7.94
N SER A 26 4.06 -13.30 7.20
CA SER A 26 4.70 -12.06 6.76
C SER A 26 3.75 -10.87 6.82
N CYS A 27 4.32 -9.67 6.88
CA CYS A 27 3.58 -8.42 6.79
C CYS A 27 4.39 -7.37 6.04
N TYR A 28 3.80 -6.76 5.02
CA TYR A 28 4.35 -5.57 4.40
C TYR A 28 4.06 -4.33 5.25
N ILE A 29 5.09 -3.56 5.52
CA ILE A 29 5.02 -2.31 6.25
C ILE A 29 5.31 -1.16 5.28
N GLY A 30 4.27 -0.44 4.87
CA GLY A 30 4.39 0.73 3.99
C GLY A 30 4.91 1.97 4.70
N ASP A 31 4.76 2.03 6.01
CA ASP A 31 5.13 3.19 6.83
C ASP A 31 6.66 3.44 6.87
N ILE A 32 7.46 2.51 6.38
CA ILE A 32 8.90 2.72 6.19
C ILE A 32 9.23 3.93 5.30
N ILE A 33 8.29 4.38 4.48
CA ILE A 33 8.43 5.55 3.63
C ILE A 33 8.18 6.85 4.41
N GLU A 34 7.53 6.81 5.57
CA GLU A 34 7.28 7.97 6.43
C GLU A 34 8.58 8.52 7.03
N GLN A 35 8.61 9.82 7.34
CA GLN A 35 9.74 10.46 8.03
C GLN A 35 11.09 10.28 7.32
N HIS A 36 11.14 10.69 6.06
CA HIS A 36 12.29 10.59 5.16
C HIS A 36 13.66 10.80 5.85
N GLU A 37 13.81 11.88 6.61
CA GLU A 37 15.08 12.26 7.22
C GLU A 37 15.53 11.22 8.27
N ARG A 38 14.58 10.79 9.11
CA ARG A 38 14.86 9.80 10.18
C ARG A 38 15.17 8.41 9.63
N VAL A 39 14.42 7.99 8.61
CA VAL A 39 14.64 6.67 7.98
C VAL A 39 15.98 6.68 7.24
N LYS A 40 16.26 7.76 6.51
CA LYS A 40 17.52 7.92 5.80
C LYS A 40 18.72 7.90 6.73
N GLU A 41 18.66 8.58 7.86
CA GLU A 41 19.68 8.57 8.91
C GLU A 41 19.82 7.17 9.53
N ALA A 42 18.71 6.57 9.97
CA ALA A 42 18.73 5.27 10.66
C ALA A 42 19.25 4.12 9.80
N LEU A 43 19.03 4.17 8.49
CA LEU A 43 19.48 3.16 7.54
C LEU A 43 20.74 3.57 6.75
N CYS A 44 21.31 4.75 7.04
CA CYS A 44 22.47 5.32 6.33
C CYS A 44 22.27 5.30 4.80
N LEU A 45 21.09 5.71 4.32
CA LEU A 45 20.75 5.66 2.90
C LEU A 45 21.42 6.81 2.13
N PRO A 46 22.06 6.53 0.99
CA PRO A 46 22.51 7.58 0.07
C PRO A 46 21.31 8.30 -0.60
N ASP A 47 21.58 9.41 -1.30
CA ASP A 47 20.53 10.28 -1.83
C ASP A 47 19.66 9.60 -2.89
N GLU A 48 20.26 8.75 -3.71
CA GLU A 48 19.59 8.04 -4.80
C GLU A 48 18.94 6.71 -4.36
N VAL A 49 18.83 6.47 -3.04
CA VAL A 49 18.24 5.24 -2.50
C VAL A 49 17.11 5.56 -1.56
N PHE A 50 15.99 4.88 -1.73
CA PHE A 50 14.89 4.92 -0.78
C PHE A 50 14.29 3.51 -0.56
N PRO A 51 13.67 3.26 0.60
CA PRO A 51 13.08 1.96 0.90
C PRO A 51 11.78 1.77 0.10
N ALA A 52 11.71 0.73 -0.73
CA ALA A 52 10.48 0.42 -1.48
C ALA A 52 9.38 -0.14 -0.56
N CYS A 53 9.77 -1.02 0.36
CA CYS A 53 8.92 -1.58 1.41
C CYS A 53 9.78 -2.16 2.54
N MET A 54 9.17 -2.38 3.70
CA MET A 54 9.74 -3.21 4.75
C MET A 54 8.91 -4.48 4.88
N LEU A 55 9.57 -5.63 4.87
CA LEU A 55 8.93 -6.92 5.02
C LEU A 55 9.32 -7.53 6.37
N VAL A 56 8.33 -7.75 7.23
CA VAL A 56 8.49 -8.45 8.50
C VAL A 56 8.10 -9.90 8.31
N ILE A 57 8.95 -10.83 8.73
CA ILE A 57 8.73 -12.28 8.64
C ILE A 57 8.88 -12.89 10.03
N GLY A 58 8.00 -13.82 10.39
CA GLY A 58 8.06 -14.48 11.69
C GLY A 58 7.03 -15.58 11.86
N HIS A 59 7.06 -16.26 13.00
CA HIS A 59 6.07 -17.28 13.32
C HIS A 59 4.72 -16.63 13.63
N PRO A 60 3.63 -17.01 12.91
CA PRO A 60 2.31 -16.48 13.18
C PRO A 60 1.79 -16.96 14.54
N SER A 61 1.19 -16.07 15.33
CA SER A 61 0.50 -16.44 16.55
C SER A 61 -0.73 -17.32 16.26
N GLU A 62 -1.20 -18.07 17.26
CA GLU A 62 -2.41 -18.88 17.12
C GLU A 62 -3.63 -18.02 16.76
N GLN A 63 -3.73 -16.82 17.30
CA GLN A 63 -4.77 -15.87 16.92
C GLN A 63 -4.74 -15.53 15.42
N GLN A 64 -3.56 -15.35 14.83
CA GLN A 64 -3.41 -15.05 13.40
C GLN A 64 -3.73 -16.27 12.52
N LYS A 65 -3.37 -17.47 12.95
CA LYS A 65 -3.70 -18.71 12.23
C LYS A 65 -5.20 -18.94 12.15
N GLN A 66 -5.92 -18.61 13.23
CA GLN A 66 -7.38 -18.83 13.34
C GLN A 66 -8.20 -17.63 12.83
N ARG A 67 -7.56 -16.51 12.47
CA ARG A 67 -8.26 -15.31 12.05
C ARG A 67 -9.07 -15.55 10.77
N LYS A 68 -10.37 -15.23 10.84
CA LYS A 68 -11.25 -15.23 9.65
C LYS A 68 -10.67 -14.25 8.60
N LYS A 69 -10.41 -14.73 7.40
CA LYS A 69 -9.94 -13.87 6.30
C LYS A 69 -11.10 -12.99 5.83
N PRO A 70 -10.91 -11.68 5.71
CA PRO A 70 -11.96 -10.78 5.22
C PRO A 70 -12.28 -11.09 3.75
N ALA A 71 -13.55 -10.97 3.39
CA ALA A 71 -13.99 -11.09 2.01
C ALA A 71 -13.31 -10.03 1.13
N ARG A 72 -12.85 -10.44 -0.03
CA ARG A 72 -12.31 -9.54 -1.06
C ARG A 72 -13.45 -8.93 -1.88
N PHE A 73 -13.16 -7.86 -2.58
CA PHE A 73 -14.05 -7.37 -3.63
C PHE A 73 -14.23 -8.41 -4.73
N HIS A 74 -15.36 -8.40 -5.42
CA HIS A 74 -15.57 -9.26 -6.57
C HIS A 74 -14.57 -8.90 -7.67
N ARG A 75 -14.14 -9.91 -8.43
CA ARG A 75 -13.12 -9.74 -9.47
C ARG A 75 -13.49 -8.66 -10.49
N ASP A 76 -14.73 -8.61 -10.89
CA ASP A 76 -15.23 -7.72 -11.94
C ASP A 76 -15.11 -6.23 -11.59
N TYR A 77 -14.91 -5.91 -10.31
CA TYR A 77 -14.66 -4.53 -9.86
C TYR A 77 -13.18 -4.11 -9.87
N ILE A 78 -12.26 -5.06 -10.02
CA ILE A 78 -10.82 -4.81 -9.88
C ILE A 78 -9.98 -5.34 -11.05
N VAL A 79 -10.57 -6.14 -11.93
CA VAL A 79 -9.90 -6.68 -13.13
C VAL A 79 -10.58 -6.14 -14.37
N HIS A 80 -9.84 -5.42 -15.18
CA HIS A 80 -10.27 -4.89 -16.46
C HIS A 80 -9.62 -5.71 -17.58
N THR A 81 -10.38 -6.03 -18.63
CA THR A 81 -9.87 -6.73 -19.81
C THR A 81 -9.73 -5.73 -20.95
N ASP A 82 -8.54 -5.69 -21.55
CA ASP A 82 -8.11 -4.86 -22.67
C ASP A 82 -8.10 -3.36 -22.38
N VAL A 83 -9.19 -2.79 -21.85
CA VAL A 83 -9.32 -1.38 -21.54
C VAL A 83 -9.79 -1.14 -20.11
N TYR A 84 -9.37 0.00 -19.53
CA TYR A 84 -9.84 0.43 -18.22
C TYR A 84 -11.26 0.99 -18.33
N HIS A 85 -12.13 0.57 -17.43
CA HIS A 85 -13.50 1.09 -17.32
C HIS A 85 -13.64 1.86 -16.00
N THR A 86 -14.00 3.14 -16.11
CA THR A 86 -14.38 3.94 -14.94
C THR A 86 -15.73 3.45 -14.41
N MET A 87 -15.80 3.21 -13.13
CA MET A 87 -17.05 2.80 -12.49
C MET A 87 -17.86 4.01 -12.08
N GLU A 88 -19.18 3.93 -12.29
CA GLU A 88 -20.13 4.93 -11.81
C GLU A 88 -20.23 4.91 -10.27
N PRO A 89 -20.57 6.04 -9.63
CA PRO A 89 -20.68 6.13 -8.17
C PRO A 89 -21.58 5.07 -7.52
N GLN A 90 -22.68 4.73 -8.19
CA GLN A 90 -23.63 3.71 -7.72
C GLN A 90 -23.01 2.31 -7.71
N VAL A 91 -22.14 2.02 -8.66
CA VAL A 91 -21.39 0.75 -8.71
C VAL A 91 -20.41 0.69 -7.56
N HIS A 92 -19.72 1.80 -7.25
CA HIS A 92 -18.83 1.88 -6.08
C HIS A 92 -19.57 1.62 -4.78
N GLN A 93 -20.74 2.24 -4.59
CA GLN A 93 -21.56 2.00 -3.40
C GLN A 93 -21.93 0.52 -3.30
N HIS A 94 -22.46 -0.05 -4.37
CA HIS A 94 -22.92 -1.44 -4.42
C HIS A 94 -21.80 -2.43 -4.03
N PHE A 95 -20.60 -2.31 -4.60
CA PHE A 95 -19.54 -3.27 -4.28
C PHE A 95 -19.00 -3.11 -2.84
N PHE A 96 -19.02 -1.91 -2.27
CA PHE A 96 -18.69 -1.71 -0.85
C PHE A 96 -19.75 -2.35 0.07
N GLU A 97 -21.02 -2.18 -0.23
CA GLU A 97 -22.13 -2.79 0.50
C GLU A 97 -22.09 -4.32 0.40
N GLU A 98 -21.89 -4.87 -0.79
CA GLU A 98 -21.75 -6.31 -1.00
C GLU A 98 -20.59 -6.91 -0.18
N ARG A 99 -19.42 -6.26 -0.22
CA ARG A 99 -18.26 -6.70 0.57
C ARG A 99 -18.52 -6.59 2.06
N ALA A 100 -19.14 -5.52 2.51
CA ALA A 100 -19.49 -5.30 3.91
C ALA A 100 -20.47 -6.36 4.42
N LEU A 101 -21.46 -6.70 3.61
CA LEU A 101 -22.41 -7.77 3.93
C LEU A 101 -21.70 -9.13 4.08
N ARG A 102 -20.79 -9.47 3.15
CA ARG A 102 -20.00 -10.72 3.24
C ARG A 102 -19.04 -10.76 4.44
N ASN A 103 -18.66 -9.59 4.96
CA ASN A 103 -17.86 -9.46 6.17
C ASN A 103 -18.68 -9.31 7.45
N GLU A 104 -20.02 -9.45 7.38
CA GLU A 104 -20.93 -9.27 8.51
C GLU A 104 -20.83 -7.87 9.16
N THR A 105 -20.47 -6.86 8.39
CA THR A 105 -20.33 -5.46 8.80
C THR A 105 -21.17 -4.55 7.90
N PRO A 106 -22.52 -4.64 7.97
CA PRO A 106 -23.39 -3.94 7.03
C PRO A 106 -23.16 -2.41 7.08
N VAL A 107 -23.24 -1.80 5.91
CA VAL A 107 -23.15 -0.35 5.75
C VAL A 107 -24.50 0.25 6.12
N VAL A 108 -24.53 1.13 7.11
CA VAL A 108 -25.74 1.83 7.55
C VAL A 108 -25.87 3.18 6.84
N ASP A 109 -24.76 3.89 6.69
CA ASP A 109 -24.68 5.19 6.03
C ASP A 109 -23.42 5.23 5.16
N PHE A 110 -23.58 4.99 3.87
CA PHE A 110 -22.46 4.96 2.93
C PHE A 110 -21.74 6.30 2.81
N PRO A 111 -22.42 7.45 2.63
CA PRO A 111 -21.78 8.76 2.59
C PRO A 111 -20.93 9.05 3.83
N ALA A 112 -21.45 8.80 5.02
CA ALA A 112 -20.70 9.01 6.27
C ALA A 112 -19.47 8.10 6.37
N GLN A 113 -19.55 6.85 5.89
CA GLN A 113 -18.41 5.95 5.87
C GLN A 113 -17.34 6.40 4.88
N VAL A 114 -17.73 6.91 3.71
CA VAL A 114 -16.79 7.48 2.71
C VAL A 114 -16.09 8.69 3.29
N GLU A 115 -16.83 9.60 3.94
CA GLU A 115 -16.27 10.79 4.59
C GLU A 115 -15.27 10.41 5.70
N ALA A 116 -15.64 9.48 6.56
CA ALA A 116 -14.76 9.00 7.64
C ALA A 116 -13.49 8.33 7.08
N PHE A 117 -13.63 7.54 6.01
CA PHE A 117 -12.50 6.93 5.31
C PHE A 117 -11.59 8.00 4.69
N TRP A 118 -12.16 9.00 4.02
CA TRP A 118 -11.42 10.11 3.42
C TRP A 118 -10.61 10.88 4.46
N LYS A 119 -11.25 11.33 5.54
CA LYS A 119 -10.58 12.04 6.64
C LYS A 119 -9.41 11.24 7.19
N ARG A 120 -9.62 9.95 7.45
CA ARG A 120 -8.57 9.08 7.99
C ARG A 120 -7.42 8.83 7.02
N LYS A 121 -7.70 8.67 5.72
CA LYS A 121 -6.71 8.24 4.72
C LYS A 121 -6.01 9.38 4.00
N TYR A 122 -6.65 10.53 3.87
CA TYR A 122 -6.13 11.63 3.06
C TYR A 122 -5.91 12.94 3.83
N GLU A 123 -6.63 13.16 4.94
CA GLU A 123 -6.55 14.40 5.70
C GLU A 123 -5.82 14.24 7.05
N SER A 124 -5.43 13.04 7.42
CA SER A 124 -4.71 12.80 8.67
C SER A 124 -3.31 13.41 8.66
N VAL A 125 -2.75 13.66 9.84
CA VAL A 125 -1.35 14.10 10.01
C VAL A 125 -0.40 13.08 9.38
N PHE A 126 -0.67 11.80 9.59
CA PHE A 126 0.06 10.68 8.98
C PHE A 126 0.08 10.79 7.44
N SER A 127 -1.07 10.99 6.81
CA SER A 127 -1.15 11.07 5.35
C SER A 127 -0.39 12.26 4.78
N ARG A 128 -0.45 13.39 5.47
CA ARG A 128 0.31 14.58 5.08
C ARG A 128 1.81 14.35 5.16
N GLU A 129 2.27 13.75 6.26
CA GLU A 129 3.68 13.41 6.43
C GLU A 129 4.14 12.36 5.41
N MET A 130 3.37 11.30 5.19
CA MET A 130 3.67 10.29 4.17
C MET A 130 3.82 10.92 2.77
N ASN A 131 2.92 11.81 2.38
CA ASN A 131 3.00 12.53 1.11
C ASN A 131 4.23 13.44 1.03
N ARG A 132 4.56 14.15 2.12
CA ARG A 132 5.76 14.99 2.20
C ARG A 132 7.02 14.14 2.04
N SER A 133 7.12 13.07 2.82
CA SER A 133 8.26 12.16 2.84
C SER A 133 8.47 11.48 1.48
N ALA A 134 7.39 10.97 0.87
CA ALA A 134 7.47 10.38 -0.46
C ALA A 134 7.97 11.37 -1.52
N ARG A 135 7.51 12.64 -1.47
CA ARG A 135 8.02 13.68 -2.36
C ARG A 135 9.50 13.96 -2.14
N ALA A 136 9.96 13.98 -0.88
CA ALA A 136 11.36 14.19 -0.56
C ALA A 136 12.26 13.08 -1.13
N TYR A 137 11.83 11.81 -1.02
CA TYR A 137 12.54 10.69 -1.67
C TYR A 137 12.57 10.82 -3.20
N LEU A 138 11.46 11.20 -3.81
CA LEU A 138 11.36 11.26 -5.27
C LEU A 138 12.07 12.49 -5.86
N ALA A 139 12.28 13.54 -5.09
CA ALA A 139 12.96 14.75 -5.54
C ALA A 139 14.39 14.45 -6.04
N ALA A 140 15.12 13.57 -5.37
CA ALA A 140 16.46 13.16 -5.78
C ALA A 140 16.54 12.49 -7.18
N PHE A 141 15.39 12.02 -7.70
CA PHE A 141 15.29 11.39 -9.03
C PHE A 141 14.65 12.30 -10.08
N ALA A 142 14.21 13.50 -9.69
CA ALA A 142 13.56 14.46 -10.57
C ALA A 142 14.51 15.59 -11.02
N GLU A 143 15.64 15.76 -10.35
CA GLU A 143 16.65 16.73 -10.75
C GLU A 143 17.37 16.23 -12.01
N GLU A 144 17.03 16.80 -13.17
CA GLU A 144 17.85 16.70 -14.37
C GLU A 144 19.21 17.31 -14.04
N THR A 145 20.26 16.51 -14.14
CA THR A 145 21.60 17.02 -14.00
C THR A 145 21.87 18.07 -15.09
N GLU A 146 22.48 19.19 -14.72
CA GLU A 146 22.82 20.27 -15.69
C GLU A 146 23.67 19.77 -16.87
N GLU A 147 24.22 18.56 -16.78
CA GLU A 147 24.98 17.89 -17.85
C GLU A 147 24.09 17.38 -18.99
N GLU A 148 22.82 17.08 -18.77
CA GLU A 148 21.88 16.65 -19.84
C GLU A 148 21.32 17.82 -20.65
N LYS A 149 21.57 19.08 -20.21
CA LYS A 149 21.16 20.30 -20.92
C LYS A 149 22.22 20.84 -21.90
N ARG A 150 23.33 20.16 -22.11
CA ARG A 150 24.39 20.52 -23.07
C ARG A 150 24.44 19.53 -24.22
#